data_edf56b0013aa7c3d316dc7b62f1eae20
#
_entry.id   edf56b0013aa7c3d316dc7b62f1eae20
#
_cell.length_a   1.000
_cell.length_b   1.000
_cell.length_c   1.000
_cell.angle_alpha   90.00
_cell.angle_beta   90.00
_cell.angle_gamma   90.00
#
_symmetry.space_group_name_H-M   'P 1'
#
loop_
_entity.id
_entity.type
_entity.pdbx_description
1 polymer ?
#
loop_
_entity_poly.entity_id
_entity_poly.type
_entity_poly.pdbx_seq_one_letter_code
_entity_poly.pdbx_strand_id
1 'polypeptide(L)'
;AVTDLIMKRSATSETGSWRKARTIARYTEHLFEDILIPLSGQSESWDALHQGIVIAQRENARLHGLHIVKTKEEAESNEAQEVKARFEQICRDANVQGTLAVDVGDITTRIIERAIVTDLILVKLVNPPGSGLSVLNSPFRTIIERSSRPLLTVPAEATPFTRALLAFDGSELAKEALFVTAYLAEMWKTEVTVFTARGDESRKEDIQDYARRYLELHEVEARYIISQQKEPRPLPDIAAEYNADLILMGSHSGNKIQQVLVGSMVDITLRSSTIPTFICR
;
A
#
# COMPACT_ATOMS: atom_id res chain seq x y z
N ALA A 1 30.28 -7.12 -39.52
CA ALA A 1 29.22 -7.43 -38.56
C ALA A 1 29.55 -6.99 -37.12
N VAL A 2 30.81 -7.09 -36.68
CA VAL A 2 31.24 -6.66 -35.32
C VAL A 2 31.49 -5.14 -35.26
N THR A 3 31.91 -4.55 -36.40
CA THR A 3 32.22 -3.12 -36.51
C THR A 3 30.93 -2.24 -36.50
N ASP A 4 29.81 -2.76 -37.01
CA ASP A 4 28.52 -2.06 -36.98
C ASP A 4 27.89 -1.98 -35.60
N LEU A 5 28.21 -2.93 -34.70
CA LEU A 5 27.73 -2.95 -33.33
C LEU A 5 28.44 -1.91 -32.44
N ILE A 6 29.69 -1.58 -32.80
CA ILE A 6 30.53 -0.58 -32.09
C ILE A 6 30.18 0.84 -32.52
N MET A 7 29.80 1.06 -33.79
CA MET A 7 29.41 2.39 -34.31
C MET A 7 28.04 2.85 -33.83
N LYS A 8 27.14 1.97 -33.41
CA LYS A 8 25.86 2.35 -32.81
C LYS A 8 25.95 2.80 -31.32
N ARG A 9 27.13 2.75 -30.71
CA ARG A 9 27.36 3.16 -29.31
C ARG A 9 27.90 4.59 -29.16
N SER A 10 28.10 5.35 -30.21
CA SER A 10 28.60 6.74 -30.14
C SER A 10 27.54 7.81 -30.44
N ALA A 11 26.25 7.52 -30.26
CA ALA A 11 25.30 8.58 -30.05
C ALA A 11 25.62 9.19 -28.66
N THR A 12 26.13 10.41 -28.64
CA THR A 12 26.33 11.19 -27.41
C THR A 12 25.03 11.21 -26.61
N SER A 13 24.94 10.32 -25.63
CA SER A 13 23.78 10.34 -24.74
C SER A 13 23.84 11.64 -23.93
N GLU A 14 22.82 12.46 -24.03
CA GLU A 14 22.68 13.65 -23.20
C GLU A 14 22.95 13.29 -21.74
N THR A 15 23.67 14.16 -21.03
CA THR A 15 23.95 13.98 -19.59
C THR A 15 22.64 13.76 -18.84
N GLY A 16 22.48 12.63 -18.17
CA GLY A 16 21.25 12.27 -17.44
C GLY A 16 20.21 11.44 -18.23
N SER A 17 20.45 11.15 -19.52
CA SER A 17 19.55 10.31 -20.33
C SER A 17 19.30 8.93 -19.72
N TRP A 18 20.29 8.35 -19.01
CA TRP A 18 20.15 7.09 -18.30
C TRP A 18 19.15 7.17 -17.12
N ARG A 19 19.04 8.36 -16.49
CA ARG A 19 18.03 8.60 -15.44
C ARG A 19 16.64 8.67 -16.02
N LYS A 20 16.49 9.41 -17.16
CA LYS A 20 15.23 9.47 -17.90
C LYS A 20 14.80 8.08 -18.39
N ALA A 21 15.72 7.31 -18.97
CA ALA A 21 15.45 5.96 -19.42
C ALA A 21 15.05 5.03 -18.26
N ARG A 22 15.70 5.14 -17.10
CA ARG A 22 15.34 4.37 -15.89
C ARG A 22 14.00 4.81 -15.29
N THR A 23 13.69 6.10 -15.33
CA THR A 23 12.39 6.60 -14.91
C THR A 23 11.30 6.09 -15.84
N ILE A 24 11.50 6.19 -17.17
CA ILE A 24 10.56 5.67 -18.18
C ILE A 24 10.40 4.14 -18.04
N ALA A 25 11.49 3.38 -17.84
CA ALA A 25 11.42 1.94 -17.63
C ALA A 25 10.63 1.57 -16.36
N ARG A 26 10.77 2.34 -15.26
CA ARG A 26 9.97 2.15 -14.05
C ARG A 26 8.48 2.41 -14.25
N TYR A 27 8.10 3.28 -15.18
CA TYR A 27 6.70 3.59 -15.51
C TYR A 27 6.11 2.71 -16.62
N THR A 28 6.91 1.98 -17.34
CA THR A 28 6.44 0.95 -18.29
C THR A 28 6.31 -0.43 -17.63
N GLU A 29 6.92 -0.63 -16.46
CA GLU A 29 6.79 -1.82 -15.63
C GLU A 29 5.67 -1.58 -14.60
N HIS A 30 4.77 -2.52 -14.44
CA HIS A 30 3.73 -2.48 -13.42
C HIS A 30 4.36 -2.47 -12.02
N LEU A 31 3.80 -1.65 -11.11
CA LEU A 31 4.34 -1.53 -9.75
C LEU A 31 4.02 -2.76 -8.90
N PHE A 32 2.88 -3.40 -9.16
CA PHE A 32 2.37 -4.53 -8.39
C PHE A 32 2.10 -5.72 -9.31
N GLU A 33 3.09 -6.58 -9.52
CA GLU A 33 2.93 -7.79 -10.34
C GLU A 33 2.39 -8.98 -9.53
N ASP A 34 2.78 -9.09 -8.26
CA ASP A 34 2.42 -10.19 -7.36
C ASP A 34 1.81 -9.66 -6.06
N ILE A 35 0.52 -9.94 -5.82
CA ILE A 35 -0.23 -9.42 -4.68
C ILE A 35 -0.63 -10.55 -3.75
N LEU A 36 -0.19 -10.49 -2.48
CA LEU A 36 -0.55 -11.44 -1.43
C LEU A 36 -1.86 -11.05 -0.76
N ILE A 37 -2.81 -11.98 -0.67
CA ILE A 37 -4.11 -11.76 -0.04
C ILE A 37 -4.38 -12.85 0.99
N PRO A 38 -4.07 -12.65 2.27
CA PRO A 38 -4.48 -13.54 3.34
C PRO A 38 -6.00 -13.55 3.51
N LEU A 39 -6.59 -14.73 3.60
CA LEU A 39 -8.03 -14.95 3.69
C LEU A 39 -8.37 -15.92 4.82
N SER A 40 -9.32 -15.56 5.68
CA SER A 40 -9.84 -16.46 6.73
C SER A 40 -10.91 -17.44 6.23
N GLY A 41 -11.48 -17.18 5.05
CA GLY A 41 -12.66 -17.89 4.53
C GLY A 41 -13.99 -17.30 4.99
N GLN A 42 -14.00 -16.45 6.03
CA GLN A 42 -15.20 -15.75 6.50
C GLN A 42 -15.66 -14.66 5.50
N SER A 43 -16.94 -14.27 5.59
CA SER A 43 -17.57 -13.35 4.63
C SER A 43 -16.78 -12.05 4.42
N GLU A 44 -16.32 -11.45 5.50
CA GLU A 44 -15.63 -10.15 5.45
C GLU A 44 -14.24 -10.24 4.79
N SER A 45 -13.59 -11.41 4.83
CA SER A 45 -12.25 -11.55 4.25
C SER A 45 -12.21 -11.38 2.73
N TRP A 46 -13.35 -11.55 2.06
CA TRP A 46 -13.46 -11.43 0.60
C TRP A 46 -13.36 -10.00 0.08
N ASP A 47 -13.60 -8.98 0.93
CA ASP A 47 -13.42 -7.58 0.53
C ASP A 47 -11.98 -7.28 0.11
N ALA A 48 -10.99 -7.92 0.77
CA ALA A 48 -9.59 -7.80 0.38
C ALA A 48 -9.35 -8.40 -1.01
N LEU A 49 -9.99 -9.53 -1.36
CA LEU A 49 -9.91 -10.09 -2.71
C LEU A 49 -10.53 -9.16 -3.74
N HIS A 50 -11.71 -8.59 -3.47
CA HIS A 50 -12.35 -7.64 -4.39
C HIS A 50 -11.47 -6.40 -4.62
N GLN A 51 -10.83 -5.87 -3.58
CA GLN A 51 -9.86 -4.79 -3.73
C GLN A 51 -8.63 -5.23 -4.54
N GLY A 52 -8.14 -6.44 -4.32
CA GLY A 52 -7.05 -7.03 -5.10
C GLY A 52 -7.39 -7.15 -6.59
N ILE A 53 -8.63 -7.50 -6.92
CA ILE A 53 -9.11 -7.57 -8.30
C ILE A 53 -9.07 -6.19 -8.97
N VAL A 54 -9.51 -5.13 -8.27
CA VAL A 54 -9.43 -3.75 -8.80
C VAL A 54 -7.99 -3.38 -9.16
N ILE A 55 -7.03 -3.75 -8.33
CA ILE A 55 -5.61 -3.49 -8.59
C ILE A 55 -5.12 -4.38 -9.74
N ALA A 56 -5.40 -5.68 -9.68
CA ALA A 56 -4.91 -6.64 -10.66
C ALA A 56 -5.40 -6.36 -12.08
N GLN A 57 -6.62 -5.87 -12.24
CA GLN A 57 -7.16 -5.46 -13.55
C GLN A 57 -6.41 -4.25 -14.15
N ARG A 58 -5.84 -3.36 -13.32
CA ARG A 58 -5.05 -2.22 -13.77
C ARG A 58 -3.58 -2.56 -14.00
N GLU A 59 -3.05 -3.41 -13.14
CA GLU A 59 -1.63 -3.77 -13.12
C GLU A 59 -1.33 -5.07 -13.88
N ASN A 60 -2.36 -5.77 -14.39
CA ASN A 60 -2.20 -7.13 -14.91
C ASN A 60 -1.51 -8.07 -13.91
N ALA A 61 -1.79 -7.87 -12.62
CA ALA A 61 -1.13 -8.55 -11.52
C ALA A 61 -1.70 -9.96 -11.28
N ARG A 62 -0.90 -10.79 -10.63
CA ARG A 62 -1.28 -12.11 -10.13
C ARG A 62 -1.70 -12.02 -8.67
N LEU A 63 -2.81 -12.66 -8.32
CA LEU A 63 -3.30 -12.69 -6.95
C LEU A 63 -2.89 -14.01 -6.28
N HIS A 64 -2.16 -13.90 -5.18
CA HIS A 64 -1.70 -15.01 -4.35
C HIS A 64 -2.55 -15.06 -3.08
N GLY A 65 -3.65 -15.83 -3.12
CA GLY A 65 -4.46 -16.09 -1.94
C GLY A 65 -3.69 -16.95 -0.94
N LEU A 66 -3.85 -16.68 0.35
CA LEU A 66 -3.24 -17.42 1.44
C LEU A 66 -4.27 -17.72 2.53
N HIS A 67 -4.67 -18.98 2.64
CA HIS A 67 -5.50 -19.46 3.72
C HIS A 67 -4.62 -20.16 4.76
N ILE A 68 -4.65 -19.71 6.02
CA ILE A 68 -3.78 -20.24 7.08
C ILE A 68 -4.64 -20.96 8.12
N VAL A 69 -4.28 -22.20 8.38
CA VAL A 69 -4.96 -23.07 9.33
C VAL A 69 -4.00 -23.56 10.41
N LYS A 70 -4.53 -24.15 11.48
CA LYS A 70 -3.71 -24.57 12.63
C LYS A 70 -3.08 -25.94 12.45
N THR A 71 -3.78 -26.85 11.77
CA THR A 71 -3.34 -28.25 11.64
C THR A 71 -3.34 -28.73 10.19
N LYS A 72 -2.67 -29.86 9.92
CA LYS A 72 -2.66 -30.49 8.59
C LYS A 72 -4.03 -31.01 8.20
N GLU A 73 -4.78 -31.52 9.16
CA GLU A 73 -6.12 -32.05 8.99
C GLU A 73 -7.07 -30.93 8.52
N GLU A 74 -6.95 -29.74 9.11
CA GLU A 74 -7.68 -28.55 8.67
C GLU A 74 -7.29 -28.13 7.24
N ALA A 75 -6.01 -28.25 6.87
CA ALA A 75 -5.54 -27.92 5.53
C ALA A 75 -6.09 -28.86 4.45
N GLU A 76 -6.37 -30.11 4.80
CA GLU A 76 -6.96 -31.12 3.92
C GLU A 76 -8.49 -31.15 3.99
N SER A 77 -9.11 -30.32 4.84
CA SER A 77 -10.55 -30.29 5.06
C SER A 77 -11.33 -29.81 3.82
N ASN A 78 -12.60 -30.19 3.73
CA ASN A 78 -13.50 -29.68 2.70
C ASN A 78 -13.63 -28.16 2.76
N GLU A 79 -13.64 -27.58 3.96
CA GLU A 79 -13.74 -26.14 4.17
C GLU A 79 -12.56 -25.40 3.52
N ALA A 80 -11.32 -25.86 3.72
CA ALA A 80 -10.14 -25.28 3.07
C ALA A 80 -10.19 -25.40 1.55
N GLN A 81 -10.69 -26.53 1.02
CA GLN A 81 -10.88 -26.73 -0.41
C GLN A 81 -11.99 -25.82 -0.99
N GLU A 82 -13.07 -25.59 -0.25
CA GLU A 82 -14.12 -24.64 -0.64
C GLU A 82 -13.61 -23.20 -0.69
N VAL A 83 -12.80 -22.77 0.30
CA VAL A 83 -12.17 -21.45 0.28
C VAL A 83 -11.27 -21.28 -0.93
N LYS A 84 -10.47 -22.31 -1.24
CA LYS A 84 -9.60 -22.31 -2.43
C LYS A 84 -10.40 -22.25 -3.72
N ALA A 85 -11.38 -23.11 -3.88
CA ALA A 85 -12.23 -23.16 -5.08
C ALA A 85 -12.96 -21.83 -5.30
N ARG A 86 -13.49 -21.24 -4.23
CA ARG A 86 -14.17 -19.94 -4.28
C ARG A 86 -13.24 -18.80 -4.69
N PHE A 87 -12.04 -18.75 -4.12
CA PHE A 87 -11.02 -17.75 -4.48
C PHE A 87 -10.70 -17.80 -5.97
N GLU A 88 -10.35 -19.00 -6.46
CA GLU A 88 -10.00 -19.21 -7.85
C GLU A 88 -11.17 -18.95 -8.80
N GLN A 89 -12.40 -19.26 -8.38
CA GLN A 89 -13.59 -18.95 -9.17
C GLN A 89 -13.81 -17.44 -9.30
N ILE A 90 -13.73 -16.69 -8.19
CA ILE A 90 -13.88 -15.24 -8.21
C ILE A 90 -12.80 -14.58 -9.11
N CYS A 91 -11.55 -15.06 -9.05
CA CYS A 91 -10.50 -14.59 -9.94
C CYS A 91 -10.80 -14.87 -11.42
N ARG A 92 -11.27 -16.10 -11.75
CA ARG A 92 -11.67 -16.45 -13.13
C ARG A 92 -12.81 -15.57 -13.63
N ASP A 93 -13.85 -15.36 -12.82
CA ASP A 93 -15.01 -14.55 -13.19
C ASP A 93 -14.64 -13.08 -13.44
N ALA A 94 -13.62 -12.59 -12.72
CA ALA A 94 -13.05 -11.26 -12.91
C ALA A 94 -11.98 -11.17 -14.02
N ASN A 95 -11.66 -12.28 -14.68
CA ASN A 95 -10.59 -12.39 -15.68
C ASN A 95 -9.21 -11.95 -15.13
N VAL A 96 -8.90 -12.36 -13.89
CA VAL A 96 -7.64 -12.10 -13.19
C VAL A 96 -6.94 -13.41 -12.88
N GLN A 97 -5.61 -13.47 -13.01
CA GLN A 97 -4.85 -14.63 -12.59
C GLN A 97 -4.80 -14.70 -11.06
N GLY A 98 -5.25 -15.81 -10.49
CA GLY A 98 -5.23 -15.99 -9.03
C GLY A 98 -5.18 -17.45 -8.63
N THR A 99 -4.37 -17.75 -7.63
CA THR A 99 -4.25 -19.08 -7.01
C THR A 99 -4.24 -18.92 -5.49
N LEU A 100 -4.76 -19.91 -4.75
CA LEU A 100 -4.76 -19.91 -3.30
C LEU A 100 -3.93 -21.07 -2.76
N ALA A 101 -2.99 -20.75 -1.87
CA ALA A 101 -2.26 -21.71 -1.07
C ALA A 101 -2.92 -21.87 0.32
N VAL A 102 -2.91 -23.10 0.84
CA VAL A 102 -3.31 -23.39 2.22
C VAL A 102 -2.04 -23.72 3.00
N ASP A 103 -1.71 -22.90 4.00
CA ASP A 103 -0.53 -23.09 4.85
C ASP A 103 -0.93 -23.44 6.29
N VAL A 104 -0.09 -24.22 6.96
CA VAL A 104 -0.28 -24.56 8.38
C VAL A 104 0.70 -23.73 9.22
N GLY A 105 0.19 -23.05 10.26
CA GLY A 105 1.04 -22.36 11.21
C GLY A 105 0.49 -21.06 11.78
N ASP A 106 1.41 -20.21 12.27
CA ASP A 106 1.05 -18.89 12.77
C ASP A 106 0.79 -17.90 11.62
N ILE A 107 -0.33 -17.19 11.73
CA ILE A 107 -0.82 -16.29 10.67
C ILE A 107 0.21 -15.23 10.31
N THR A 108 0.73 -14.54 11.31
CA THR A 108 1.68 -13.43 11.10
C THR A 108 2.97 -13.90 10.45
N THR A 109 3.49 -15.02 10.92
CA THR A 109 4.71 -15.64 10.41
C THR A 109 4.53 -16.05 8.94
N ARG A 110 3.44 -16.73 8.60
CA ARG A 110 3.19 -17.18 7.22
C ARG A 110 2.98 -16.01 6.24
N ILE A 111 2.29 -14.96 6.68
CA ILE A 111 2.14 -13.75 5.87
C ILE A 111 3.52 -13.12 5.58
N ILE A 112 4.38 -12.95 6.59
CA ILE A 112 5.71 -12.35 6.44
C ILE A 112 6.60 -13.19 5.51
N GLU A 113 6.59 -14.52 5.65
CA GLU A 113 7.35 -15.43 4.80
C GLU A 113 6.91 -15.35 3.33
N ARG A 114 5.60 -15.34 3.06
CA ARG A 114 5.05 -15.25 1.72
C ARG A 114 5.24 -13.87 1.08
N ALA A 115 5.27 -12.82 1.89
CA ALA A 115 5.47 -11.46 1.42
C ALA A 115 6.84 -11.22 0.74
N ILE A 116 7.85 -12.06 1.01
CA ILE A 116 9.19 -11.92 0.42
C ILE A 116 9.14 -11.96 -1.12
N VAL A 117 8.26 -12.78 -1.68
CA VAL A 117 8.13 -13.02 -3.13
C VAL A 117 6.95 -12.28 -3.77
N THR A 118 6.37 -11.32 -3.08
CA THR A 118 5.26 -10.49 -3.59
C THR A 118 5.62 -9.01 -3.52
N ASP A 119 4.82 -8.14 -4.11
CA ASP A 119 5.06 -6.69 -4.16
C ASP A 119 4.18 -5.92 -3.20
N LEU A 120 3.01 -6.45 -2.89
CA LEU A 120 2.00 -5.83 -2.05
C LEU A 120 1.28 -6.90 -1.22
N ILE A 121 0.94 -6.56 0.03
CA ILE A 121 0.09 -7.37 0.90
C ILE A 121 -1.25 -6.65 1.06
N LEU A 122 -2.36 -7.32 0.72
CA LEU A 122 -3.70 -6.83 0.99
C LEU A 122 -4.30 -7.59 2.17
N VAL A 123 -4.74 -6.86 3.19
CA VAL A 123 -5.30 -7.48 4.38
C VAL A 123 -6.65 -6.86 4.72
N LYS A 124 -7.67 -7.70 4.90
CA LYS A 124 -8.95 -7.26 5.49
C LYS A 124 -8.73 -6.84 6.94
N LEU A 125 -9.17 -5.64 7.28
CA LEU A 125 -9.06 -5.10 8.63
C LEU A 125 -10.33 -5.45 9.43
N VAL A 126 -10.38 -6.66 9.99
CA VAL A 126 -11.52 -7.12 10.80
C VAL A 126 -11.41 -6.63 12.25
N ASN A 127 -10.22 -6.69 12.82
CA ASN A 127 -9.94 -6.27 14.19
C ASN A 127 -8.85 -5.19 14.17
N PRO A 128 -9.22 -3.92 14.11
CA PRO A 128 -8.24 -2.85 14.14
C PRO A 128 -7.44 -2.86 15.44
N PRO A 129 -6.22 -2.31 15.46
CA PRO A 129 -5.39 -2.24 16.65
C PRO A 129 -6.16 -1.62 17.83
N GLY A 130 -6.10 -2.26 18.99
CA GLY A 130 -6.70 -1.74 20.22
C GLY A 130 -6.09 -0.39 20.66
N SER A 131 -6.48 0.10 21.82
CA SER A 131 -5.89 1.29 22.45
C SER A 131 -4.92 0.93 23.57
N GLY A 132 -3.96 1.78 23.86
CA GLY A 132 -3.00 1.58 24.95
C GLY A 132 -2.02 0.44 24.69
N LEU A 133 -1.72 -0.36 25.72
CA LEU A 133 -0.71 -1.43 25.65
C LEU A 133 -1.09 -2.58 24.70
N SER A 134 -2.38 -2.76 24.40
CA SER A 134 -2.83 -3.79 23.45
C SER A 134 -2.38 -3.54 22.01
N VAL A 135 -2.05 -2.31 21.67
CA VAL A 135 -1.47 -1.94 20.36
C VAL A 135 -0.12 -2.59 20.13
N LEU A 136 0.68 -2.77 21.20
CA LEU A 136 2.03 -3.32 21.08
C LEU A 136 2.05 -4.79 20.62
N ASN A 137 0.98 -5.53 20.86
CA ASN A 137 0.85 -6.94 20.51
C ASN A 137 -0.09 -7.20 19.32
N SER A 138 -0.43 -6.15 18.55
CA SER A 138 -1.29 -6.30 17.37
C SER A 138 -0.57 -7.09 16.27
N PRO A 139 -1.21 -8.16 15.70
CA PRO A 139 -0.69 -8.86 14.53
C PRO A 139 -0.40 -7.92 13.36
N PHE A 140 -1.25 -6.91 13.14
CA PHE A 140 -1.05 -5.89 12.11
C PHE A 140 0.24 -5.10 12.31
N ARG A 141 0.52 -4.69 13.55
CA ARG A 141 1.76 -3.98 13.87
C ARG A 141 2.98 -4.84 13.57
N THR A 142 2.93 -6.12 13.94
CA THR A 142 4.02 -7.07 13.65
C THR A 142 4.22 -7.23 12.14
N ILE A 143 3.16 -7.31 11.36
CA ILE A 143 3.25 -7.37 9.89
C ILE A 143 3.86 -6.07 9.36
N ILE A 144 3.36 -4.90 9.78
CA ILE A 144 3.89 -3.59 9.38
C ILE A 144 5.36 -3.47 9.75
N GLU A 145 5.79 -3.90 10.94
CA GLU A 145 7.17 -3.76 11.40
C GLU A 145 8.14 -4.77 10.79
N ARG A 146 7.68 -5.94 10.37
CA ARG A 146 8.55 -7.04 9.94
C ARG A 146 8.43 -7.42 8.47
N SER A 147 7.35 -7.03 7.80
CA SER A 147 7.21 -7.23 6.37
C SER A 147 8.24 -6.41 5.60
N SER A 148 8.77 -6.95 4.53
CA SER A 148 9.61 -6.21 3.56
C SER A 148 8.78 -5.52 2.48
N ARG A 149 7.46 -5.63 2.52
CA ARG A 149 6.55 -5.13 1.50
C ARG A 149 5.53 -4.15 2.07
N PRO A 150 5.04 -3.20 1.26
CA PRO A 150 3.96 -2.33 1.68
C PRO A 150 2.68 -3.13 1.98
N LEU A 151 1.85 -2.57 2.83
CA LEU A 151 0.59 -3.14 3.27
C LEU A 151 -0.56 -2.25 2.84
N LEU A 152 -1.58 -2.83 2.20
CA LEU A 152 -2.86 -2.19 1.95
C LEU A 152 -3.92 -2.82 2.85
N THR A 153 -4.46 -2.06 3.78
CA THR A 153 -5.57 -2.50 4.62
C THR A 153 -6.91 -2.14 3.98
N VAL A 154 -7.85 -3.08 4.03
CA VAL A 154 -9.19 -2.93 3.44
C VAL A 154 -10.22 -3.05 4.57
N PRO A 155 -10.71 -1.93 5.12
CA PRO A 155 -11.64 -1.95 6.25
C PRO A 155 -13.09 -2.26 5.85
N ALA A 156 -13.49 -1.92 4.62
CA ALA A 156 -14.84 -2.08 4.10
C ALA A 156 -14.81 -2.62 2.66
N GLU A 157 -15.84 -2.33 1.87
CA GLU A 157 -15.91 -2.67 0.45
C GLU A 157 -14.75 -2.08 -0.36
N ALA A 158 -14.45 -2.69 -1.50
CA ALA A 158 -13.41 -2.22 -2.40
C ALA A 158 -13.74 -0.84 -2.98
N THR A 159 -12.73 0.00 -3.11
CA THR A 159 -12.84 1.34 -3.69
C THR A 159 -12.09 1.44 -5.01
N PRO A 160 -12.50 2.35 -5.91
CA PRO A 160 -11.87 2.49 -7.21
C PRO A 160 -10.55 3.29 -7.18
N PHE A 161 -10.09 3.80 -6.03
CA PHE A 161 -8.89 4.65 -5.92
C PHE A 161 -8.91 5.86 -6.86
N THR A 162 -10.05 6.54 -6.89
CA THR A 162 -10.24 7.73 -7.72
C THR A 162 -9.56 8.96 -7.12
N ARG A 163 -9.58 9.06 -5.79
CA ARG A 163 -9.00 10.17 -5.04
C ARG A 163 -8.19 9.68 -3.86
N ALA A 164 -6.94 10.09 -3.80
CA ALA A 164 -6.01 9.71 -2.76
C ALA A 164 -5.66 10.88 -1.83
N LEU A 165 -5.61 10.61 -0.53
CA LEU A 165 -5.00 11.48 0.48
C LEU A 165 -3.61 10.93 0.81
N LEU A 166 -2.57 11.68 0.48
CA LEU A 166 -1.20 11.40 0.92
C LEU A 166 -0.90 12.15 2.22
N ALA A 167 -0.62 11.43 3.30
CA ALA A 167 -0.05 12.01 4.51
C ALA A 167 1.47 12.13 4.37
N PHE A 168 1.97 13.36 4.28
CA PHE A 168 3.37 13.63 4.00
C PHE A 168 4.03 14.46 5.09
N ASP A 169 5.03 13.90 5.77
CA ASP A 169 5.81 14.54 6.83
C ASP A 169 7.29 14.72 6.46
N GLY A 170 7.68 14.39 5.23
CA GLY A 170 9.05 14.47 4.73
C GLY A 170 9.97 13.34 5.19
N SER A 171 9.50 12.38 5.97
CA SER A 171 10.27 11.19 6.35
C SER A 171 10.57 10.30 5.15
N GLU A 172 11.57 9.42 5.25
CA GLU A 172 11.93 8.50 4.16
C GLU A 172 10.76 7.60 3.77
N LEU A 173 9.97 7.13 4.72
CA LEU A 173 8.80 6.30 4.46
C LEU A 173 7.64 7.09 3.86
N ALA A 174 7.50 8.38 4.20
CA ALA A 174 6.55 9.25 3.51
C ALA A 174 6.99 9.54 2.07
N LYS A 175 8.30 9.56 1.78
CA LYS A 175 8.81 9.67 0.39
C LYS A 175 8.51 8.42 -0.43
N GLU A 176 8.54 7.22 0.18
CA GLU A 176 8.06 6.00 -0.49
C GLU A 176 6.55 6.10 -0.79
N ALA A 177 5.76 6.62 0.14
CA ALA A 177 4.34 6.85 -0.10
C ALA A 177 4.10 7.91 -1.20
N LEU A 178 4.93 8.94 -1.29
CA LEU A 178 4.89 9.94 -2.36
C LEU A 178 5.22 9.33 -3.72
N PHE A 179 6.21 8.43 -3.78
CA PHE A 179 6.54 7.69 -5.00
C PHE A 179 5.35 6.86 -5.49
N VAL A 180 4.72 6.08 -4.60
CA VAL A 180 3.52 5.30 -4.94
C VAL A 180 2.38 6.22 -5.39
N THR A 181 2.18 7.35 -4.70
CA THR A 181 1.15 8.33 -5.03
C THR A 181 1.34 8.90 -6.44
N ALA A 182 2.56 9.27 -6.81
CA ALA A 182 2.88 9.75 -8.15
C ALA A 182 2.55 8.68 -9.21
N TYR A 183 2.95 7.44 -8.96
CA TYR A 183 2.63 6.31 -9.83
C TYR A 183 1.11 6.14 -10.03
N LEU A 184 0.34 6.12 -8.95
CA LEU A 184 -1.13 5.99 -9.04
C LEU A 184 -1.76 7.15 -9.81
N ALA A 185 -1.28 8.38 -9.61
CA ALA A 185 -1.76 9.55 -10.33
C ALA A 185 -1.46 9.46 -11.83
N GLU A 186 -0.25 9.05 -12.21
CA GLU A 186 0.13 8.91 -13.62
C GLU A 186 -0.59 7.75 -14.31
N MET A 187 -0.56 6.55 -13.70
CA MET A 187 -1.04 5.33 -14.34
C MET A 187 -2.53 5.11 -14.17
N TRP A 188 -3.09 5.44 -13.01
CA TRP A 188 -4.49 5.18 -12.69
C TRP A 188 -5.37 6.44 -12.77
N LYS A 189 -4.75 7.61 -13.01
CA LYS A 189 -5.43 8.91 -13.03
C LYS A 189 -6.10 9.27 -11.71
N THR A 190 -5.49 8.80 -10.60
CA THR A 190 -5.93 9.11 -9.25
C THR A 190 -5.70 10.59 -8.95
N GLU A 191 -6.72 11.32 -8.53
CA GLU A 191 -6.61 12.69 -8.05
C GLU A 191 -5.89 12.72 -6.70
N VAL A 192 -4.93 13.64 -6.52
CA VAL A 192 -4.06 13.64 -5.33
C VAL A 192 -4.31 14.86 -4.45
N THR A 193 -4.49 14.61 -3.16
CA THR A 193 -4.41 15.63 -2.11
C THR A 193 -3.23 15.30 -1.18
N VAL A 194 -2.28 16.21 -1.07
CA VAL A 194 -1.14 16.09 -0.15
C VAL A 194 -1.46 16.84 1.14
N PHE A 195 -1.49 16.12 2.25
CA PHE A 195 -1.72 16.67 3.58
C PHE A 195 -0.43 16.62 4.40
N THR A 196 -0.01 17.78 4.90
CA THR A 196 1.10 17.91 5.83
C THR A 196 0.57 18.33 7.20
N ALA A 197 0.74 17.46 8.18
CA ALA A 197 0.39 17.76 9.55
C ALA A 197 1.30 18.85 10.13
N ARG A 198 0.84 19.52 11.19
CA ARG A 198 1.64 20.52 11.87
C ARG A 198 2.85 19.88 12.56
N GLY A 199 4.05 20.22 12.10
CA GLY A 199 5.33 19.97 12.75
C GLY A 199 5.98 21.29 13.20
N ASP A 200 7.31 21.34 13.28
CA ASP A 200 8.06 22.58 13.48
C ASP A 200 7.72 23.59 12.37
N GLU A 201 7.17 24.76 12.74
CA GLU A 201 6.60 25.74 11.79
C GLU A 201 7.59 26.21 10.73
N SER A 202 8.88 26.17 11.05
CA SER A 202 9.95 26.57 10.13
C SER A 202 10.21 25.60 8.97
N ARG A 203 9.69 24.38 9.01
CA ARG A 203 10.02 23.30 8.04
C ARG A 203 8.85 22.78 7.22
N LYS A 204 7.61 23.20 7.49
CA LYS A 204 6.41 22.65 6.83
C LYS A 204 6.32 23.02 5.37
N GLU A 205 6.61 24.29 5.07
CA GLU A 205 6.62 24.77 3.70
C GLU A 205 7.68 24.04 2.90
N ASP A 206 8.88 23.84 3.45
CA ASP A 206 9.95 23.08 2.81
C ASP A 206 9.56 21.61 2.58
N ILE A 207 8.87 20.98 3.55
CA ILE A 207 8.38 19.60 3.44
C ILE A 207 7.34 19.50 2.32
N GLN A 208 6.38 20.40 2.31
CA GLN A 208 5.33 20.39 1.29
C GLN A 208 5.88 20.75 -0.10
N ASP A 209 6.85 21.66 -0.17
CA ASP A 209 7.53 22.02 -1.41
C ASP A 209 8.34 20.87 -1.99
N TYR A 210 8.90 19.99 -1.14
CA TYR A 210 9.52 18.77 -1.63
C TYR A 210 8.51 17.88 -2.35
N ALA A 211 7.34 17.63 -1.76
CA ALA A 211 6.30 16.83 -2.38
C ALA A 211 5.78 17.50 -3.68
N ARG A 212 5.60 18.82 -3.65
CA ARG A 212 5.18 19.61 -4.82
C ARG A 212 6.14 19.42 -5.98
N ARG A 213 7.43 19.68 -5.77
CA ARG A 213 8.46 19.56 -6.82
C ARG A 213 8.55 18.14 -7.36
N TYR A 214 8.38 17.14 -6.48
CA TYR A 214 8.39 15.74 -6.90
C TYR A 214 7.21 15.43 -7.82
N LEU A 215 5.98 15.83 -7.45
CA LEU A 215 4.79 15.60 -8.26
C LEU A 215 4.81 16.41 -9.56
N GLU A 216 5.29 17.64 -9.53
CA GLU A 216 5.47 18.47 -10.74
C GLU A 216 6.46 17.84 -11.74
N LEU A 217 7.55 17.22 -11.27
CA LEU A 217 8.48 16.46 -12.12
C LEU A 217 7.83 15.26 -12.82
N HIS A 218 6.74 14.75 -12.25
CA HIS A 218 5.93 13.65 -12.78
C HIS A 218 4.68 14.16 -13.50
N GLU A 219 4.57 15.46 -13.76
CA GLU A 219 3.42 16.09 -14.41
C GLU A 219 2.09 15.79 -13.68
N VAL A 220 2.14 15.59 -12.36
CA VAL A 220 0.99 15.31 -11.50
C VAL A 220 0.50 16.59 -10.86
N GLU A 221 -0.73 16.96 -11.16
CA GLU A 221 -1.43 18.04 -10.45
C GLU A 221 -1.96 17.51 -9.10
N ALA A 222 -1.72 18.24 -8.03
CA ALA A 222 -2.18 17.87 -6.70
C ALA A 222 -2.68 19.07 -5.90
N ARG A 223 -3.59 18.81 -4.97
CA ARG A 223 -3.99 19.77 -3.94
C ARG A 223 -3.05 19.66 -2.76
N TYR A 224 -2.65 20.81 -2.18
CA TYR A 224 -1.71 20.85 -1.05
C TYR A 224 -2.36 21.51 0.16
N ILE A 225 -2.30 20.84 1.31
CA ILE A 225 -2.94 21.28 2.56
C ILE A 225 -1.94 21.19 3.69
N ILE A 226 -1.74 22.28 4.41
CA ILE A 226 -0.99 22.31 5.66
C ILE A 226 -1.98 22.51 6.81
N SER A 227 -1.95 21.61 7.79
CA SER A 227 -2.80 21.76 8.99
C SER A 227 -2.42 23.03 9.76
N GLN A 228 -3.43 23.81 10.10
CA GLN A 228 -3.29 24.98 10.97
C GLN A 228 -3.57 24.65 12.44
N GLN A 229 -4.08 23.46 12.73
CA GLN A 229 -4.48 23.06 14.08
C GLN A 229 -3.29 22.60 14.91
N LYS A 230 -3.31 22.88 16.21
CA LYS A 230 -2.25 22.45 17.16
C LYS A 230 -2.31 20.95 17.41
N GLU A 231 -3.50 20.37 17.44
CA GLU A 231 -3.71 18.95 17.64
C GLU A 231 -3.80 18.23 16.29
N PRO A 232 -3.17 17.05 16.15
CA PRO A 232 -3.28 16.29 14.92
C PRO A 232 -4.69 15.77 14.73
N ARG A 233 -5.31 16.07 13.58
CA ARG A 233 -6.59 15.47 13.17
C ARG A 233 -6.36 14.04 12.66
N PRO A 234 -7.30 13.12 12.92
CA PRO A 234 -7.26 11.80 12.30
C PRO A 234 -7.27 11.89 10.75
N LEU A 235 -6.42 11.12 10.08
CA LEU A 235 -6.37 11.11 8.62
C LEU A 235 -7.71 10.71 7.95
N PRO A 236 -8.50 9.78 8.51
CA PRO A 236 -9.82 9.45 7.96
C PRO A 236 -10.79 10.63 7.91
N ASP A 237 -10.76 11.54 8.91
CA ASP A 237 -11.62 12.73 8.91
C ASP A 237 -11.22 13.69 7.78
N ILE A 238 -9.91 13.81 7.54
CA ILE A 238 -9.39 14.63 6.45
C ILE A 238 -9.71 13.96 5.10
N ALA A 239 -9.56 12.65 5.01
CA ALA A 239 -9.92 11.91 3.81
C ALA A 239 -11.41 12.10 3.43
N ALA A 240 -12.30 12.06 4.42
CA ALA A 240 -13.72 12.32 4.22
C ALA A 240 -14.00 13.75 3.74
N GLU A 241 -13.32 14.75 4.31
CA GLU A 241 -13.45 16.17 3.91
C GLU A 241 -13.10 16.39 2.43
N TYR A 242 -12.10 15.66 1.93
CA TYR A 242 -11.66 15.75 0.53
C TYR A 242 -12.22 14.65 -0.37
N ASN A 243 -13.19 13.86 0.12
CA ASN A 243 -13.80 12.75 -0.59
C ASN A 243 -12.77 11.74 -1.12
N ALA A 244 -11.69 11.51 -0.40
CA ALA A 244 -10.70 10.51 -0.76
C ALA A 244 -11.27 9.09 -0.53
N ASP A 245 -10.88 8.17 -1.41
CA ASP A 245 -11.22 6.75 -1.36
C ASP A 245 -9.99 5.86 -1.17
N LEU A 246 -8.82 6.49 -0.90
CA LEU A 246 -7.56 5.88 -0.54
C LEU A 246 -6.75 6.82 0.35
N ILE A 247 -6.15 6.29 1.43
CA ILE A 247 -5.12 6.99 2.21
C ILE A 247 -3.77 6.35 1.92
N LEU A 248 -2.73 7.17 1.67
CA LEU A 248 -1.34 6.71 1.59
C LEU A 248 -0.52 7.37 2.69
N MET A 249 0.33 6.58 3.35
CA MET A 249 1.19 7.07 4.42
C MET A 249 2.43 6.20 4.63
N GLY A 250 3.48 6.75 5.25
CA GLY A 250 4.59 5.98 5.76
C GLY A 250 4.24 5.22 7.05
N SER A 251 4.88 4.09 7.30
CA SER A 251 4.60 3.26 8.49
C SER A 251 5.00 3.88 9.81
N HIS A 252 5.91 4.85 9.82
CA HIS A 252 6.40 5.51 11.02
C HIS A 252 6.64 7.00 10.76
N SER A 253 6.08 7.85 11.62
CA SER A 253 6.43 9.26 11.71
C SER A 253 6.82 9.59 13.16
N GLY A 254 8.03 10.12 13.38
CA GLY A 254 8.46 10.67 14.66
C GLY A 254 9.21 9.72 15.62
N ASN A 255 9.51 10.21 16.82
CA ASN A 255 10.29 9.51 17.85
C ASN A 255 9.54 8.32 18.45
N LYS A 256 10.18 7.16 18.48
CA LYS A 256 9.65 5.89 19.03
C LYS A 256 9.02 6.02 20.43
N ILE A 257 9.52 6.94 21.26
CA ILE A 257 9.04 7.13 22.65
C ILE A 257 7.67 7.81 22.70
N GLN A 258 7.38 8.77 21.83
CA GLN A 258 6.08 9.45 21.79
C GLN A 258 4.98 8.56 21.19
N GLN A 259 5.33 7.66 20.29
CA GLN A 259 4.39 6.72 19.66
C GLN A 259 3.81 5.69 20.63
N VAL A 260 4.58 5.31 21.65
CA VAL A 260 4.12 4.35 22.67
C VAL A 260 3.07 4.97 23.60
N LEU A 261 3.12 6.28 23.83
CA LEU A 261 2.24 6.96 24.79
C LEU A 261 0.93 7.47 24.18
N VAL A 262 0.90 7.81 22.88
CA VAL A 262 -0.26 8.48 22.24
C VAL A 262 -0.93 7.63 21.14
N GLY A 263 -0.34 6.48 20.76
CA GLY A 263 -0.69 5.74 19.56
C GLY A 263 -0.04 6.38 18.32
N SER A 264 0.42 5.54 17.38
CA SER A 264 0.97 6.09 16.13
C SER A 264 -0.18 6.61 15.26
N MET A 265 0.10 7.55 14.34
CA MET A 265 -0.90 7.99 13.35
C MET A 265 -1.42 6.78 12.53
N VAL A 266 -0.58 5.77 12.30
CA VAL A 266 -0.96 4.50 11.68
C VAL A 266 -2.04 3.80 12.50
N ASP A 267 -1.84 3.63 13.80
CA ASP A 267 -2.82 2.94 14.68
C ASP A 267 -4.15 3.69 14.76
N ILE A 268 -4.09 5.03 14.80
CA ILE A 268 -5.30 5.88 14.78
C ILE A 268 -6.04 5.69 13.46
N THR A 269 -5.32 5.76 12.34
CA THR A 269 -5.88 5.61 11.00
C THR A 269 -6.50 4.22 10.83
N LEU A 270 -5.79 3.15 11.20
CA LEU A 270 -6.30 1.79 11.10
C LEU A 270 -7.56 1.55 11.95
N ARG A 271 -7.70 2.23 13.09
CA ARG A 271 -8.89 2.11 13.95
C ARG A 271 -10.13 2.80 13.40
N SER A 272 -9.96 3.92 12.74
CA SER A 272 -11.07 4.80 12.36
C SER A 272 -11.31 4.90 10.86
N SER A 273 -10.42 4.35 10.03
CA SER A 273 -10.61 4.40 8.59
C SER A 273 -11.72 3.47 8.12
N THR A 274 -12.58 3.99 7.27
CA THR A 274 -13.60 3.25 6.52
C THR A 274 -13.20 3.02 5.06
N ILE A 275 -12.05 3.55 4.63
CA ILE A 275 -11.50 3.43 3.29
C ILE A 275 -10.12 2.73 3.34
N PRO A 276 -9.66 2.13 2.24
CA PRO A 276 -8.35 1.49 2.19
C PRO A 276 -7.21 2.43 2.58
N THR A 277 -6.24 1.88 3.31
CA THR A 277 -5.04 2.62 3.73
C THR A 277 -3.79 1.89 3.26
N PHE A 278 -3.00 2.55 2.42
CA PHE A 278 -1.73 2.07 1.90
C PHE A 278 -0.59 2.55 2.80
N ILE A 279 0.12 1.59 3.39
CA ILE A 279 1.19 1.85 4.37
C ILE A 279 2.52 1.45 3.73
N CYS A 280 3.35 2.45 3.42
CA CYS A 280 4.70 2.26 2.89
C CYS A 280 5.70 1.96 3.99
N ARG A 281 6.72 1.20 3.61
CA ARG A 281 7.77 0.77 4.52
C ARG A 281 9.16 0.94 3.88
#